data_f410231ab7324936432e9e44f82ba55e
#
_entry.id   f410231ab7324936432e9e44f82ba55e
#
_cell.length_a   1.000
_cell.length_b   1.000
_cell.length_c   1.000
_cell.angle_alpha   90.00
_cell.angle_beta   90.00
_cell.angle_gamma   90.00
#
_symmetry.space_group_name_H-M   'P 1'
#
loop_
_entity.id
_entity.type
_entity.pdbx_description
1 polymer ?
#
loop_
_entity_poly.entity_id
_entity_poly.type
_entity_poly.pdbx_seq_one_letter_code
_entity_poly.pdbx_strand_id
1 'polypeptide(L)'
;MIGIKYPIFQGGMAWIADANLAAAVSNGGGLGIISAMNADAEYLRGQIVRARELTDEPFGVNIMLMSPFADEVAQIAAEEKVKVITTGAGNPTKYMKLWKDAGITVVPVVASCAMAKMVERAGADAVIAEGQESGGHIGELCTMAMVPQVADAVSIPVLAAGGIADGRGVAASFMLGALGVQLGTRFLVARECGVHQNYKDAVLAAGDISTVTTGRRFGGNTCRQIKNTFSRNFIKEEYSPEATAESVAMLGAGALRRAAVDGDAKNGSLLCGQIAGLVNKEQSAAEIIEEIFSEAEELLRGTKFAD
;
A
#
# COMPACT_ATOMS: atom_id res chain seq x y z
N MET A 1 13.51 -13.97 7.93
CA MET A 1 13.71 -13.28 6.65
C MET A 1 14.00 -11.79 6.86
N ILE A 2 13.08 -10.97 7.34
CA ILE A 2 13.22 -9.50 7.44
C ILE A 2 13.66 -9.04 8.82
N GLY A 3 13.27 -9.73 9.90
CA GLY A 3 13.63 -9.40 11.29
C GLY A 3 12.61 -8.51 12.01
N ILE A 4 11.37 -8.44 11.52
CA ILE A 4 10.26 -7.72 12.17
C ILE A 4 9.56 -8.59 13.22
N LYS A 5 8.98 -7.96 14.25
CA LYS A 5 8.23 -8.62 15.33
C LYS A 5 6.85 -9.10 14.87
N TYR A 6 6.13 -8.25 14.17
CA TYR A 6 4.79 -8.54 13.66
C TYR A 6 4.83 -8.63 12.12
N PRO A 7 4.20 -9.62 11.50
CA PRO A 7 4.20 -9.79 10.05
C PRO A 7 3.24 -8.80 9.35
N ILE A 8 3.52 -7.50 9.54
CA ILE A 8 2.74 -6.40 8.99
C ILE A 8 3.65 -5.40 8.27
N PHE A 9 3.25 -5.01 7.06
CA PHE A 9 3.85 -3.93 6.29
C PHE A 9 2.89 -2.73 6.27
N GLN A 10 3.43 -1.55 6.47
CA GLN A 10 2.72 -0.34 6.06
C GLN A 10 2.97 -0.14 4.57
N GLY A 11 1.92 -0.14 3.75
CA GLY A 11 2.03 -0.01 2.31
C GLY A 11 2.62 1.32 1.84
N GLY A 12 3.35 1.32 0.75
CA GLY A 12 3.85 2.53 0.12
C GLY A 12 2.69 3.41 -0.37
N MET A 13 2.61 4.64 0.13
CA MET A 13 1.56 5.61 -0.20
C MET A 13 2.21 6.89 -0.72
N ALA A 14 2.00 7.18 -2.01
CA ALA A 14 2.56 8.37 -2.66
C ALA A 14 2.21 9.66 -1.92
N TRP A 15 3.18 10.56 -1.75
CA TRP A 15 3.07 11.82 -1.02
C TRP A 15 2.78 11.70 0.48
N ILE A 16 2.68 10.48 1.03
CA ILE A 16 2.21 10.24 2.40
C ILE A 16 3.21 9.42 3.21
N ALA A 17 3.69 8.31 2.66
CA ALA A 17 4.59 7.40 3.35
C ALA A 17 6.04 7.90 3.26
N ASP A 18 6.43 8.69 4.23
CA ASP A 18 7.75 9.29 4.41
C ASP A 18 8.60 8.53 5.45
N ALA A 19 9.79 9.02 5.72
CA ALA A 19 10.71 8.47 6.72
C ALA A 19 10.11 8.46 8.14
N ASN A 20 9.28 9.44 8.51
CA ASN A 20 8.72 9.51 9.86
C ASN A 20 7.69 8.40 10.09
N LEU A 21 6.76 8.21 9.14
CA LEU A 21 5.80 7.12 9.22
C LEU A 21 6.51 5.76 9.13
N ALA A 22 7.46 5.60 8.22
CA ALA A 22 8.18 4.35 8.05
C ALA A 22 8.94 3.97 9.33
N ALA A 23 9.68 4.89 9.93
CA ALA A 23 10.39 4.66 11.18
C ALA A 23 9.43 4.34 12.34
N ALA A 24 8.30 5.03 12.46
CA ALA A 24 7.32 4.78 13.51
C ALA A 24 6.72 3.37 13.43
N VAL A 25 6.40 2.91 12.21
CA VAL A 25 5.91 1.54 11.97
C VAL A 25 6.99 0.50 12.31
N SER A 26 8.23 0.75 11.90
CA SER A 26 9.35 -0.15 12.19
C SER A 26 9.63 -0.25 13.69
N ASN A 27 9.66 0.88 14.40
CA ASN A 27 9.78 0.92 15.86
C ASN A 27 8.60 0.25 16.56
N GLY A 28 7.42 0.23 15.95
CA GLY A 28 6.25 -0.52 16.41
C GLY A 28 6.33 -2.03 16.17
N GLY A 29 7.40 -2.51 15.52
CA GLY A 29 7.66 -3.92 15.26
C GLY A 29 7.11 -4.46 13.94
N GLY A 30 6.57 -3.61 13.06
CA GLY A 30 6.22 -3.92 11.67
C GLY A 30 7.33 -3.58 10.69
N LEU A 31 7.02 -3.53 9.40
CA LEU A 31 7.89 -2.98 8.37
C LEU A 31 7.31 -1.67 7.84
N GLY A 32 7.92 -0.56 8.21
CA GLY A 32 7.63 0.73 7.62
C GLY A 32 8.22 0.85 6.22
N ILE A 33 7.52 1.50 5.30
CA ILE A 33 7.92 1.58 3.90
C ILE A 33 7.86 3.03 3.42
N ILE A 34 9.00 3.54 2.96
CA ILE A 34 9.12 4.86 2.31
C ILE A 34 8.60 4.74 0.89
N SER A 35 7.76 5.66 0.45
CA SER A 35 7.29 5.70 -0.93
C SER A 35 8.23 6.51 -1.82
N ALA A 36 8.81 5.86 -2.84
CA ALA A 36 9.58 6.51 -3.89
C ALA A 36 8.72 6.93 -5.10
N MET A 37 7.39 6.94 -4.97
CA MET A 37 6.50 7.36 -6.04
C MET A 37 6.61 8.88 -6.26
N ASN A 38 6.88 9.28 -7.49
CA ASN A 38 7.13 10.67 -7.91
C ASN A 38 8.32 11.35 -7.18
N ALA A 39 9.20 10.56 -6.58
CA ALA A 39 10.44 11.01 -5.97
C ALA A 39 11.60 10.85 -6.98
N ASP A 40 12.48 11.83 -7.01
CA ASP A 40 13.79 11.69 -7.64
C ASP A 40 14.79 11.01 -6.69
N ALA A 41 16.00 10.78 -7.18
CA ALA A 41 17.05 10.14 -6.40
C ALA A 41 17.42 10.91 -5.14
N GLU A 42 17.51 12.24 -5.22
CA GLU A 42 17.91 13.10 -4.11
C GLU A 42 16.89 13.03 -2.98
N TYR A 43 15.60 13.15 -3.30
CA TYR A 43 14.52 13.01 -2.33
C TYR A 43 14.56 11.63 -1.66
N LEU A 44 14.64 10.53 -2.45
CA LEU A 44 14.65 9.20 -1.88
C LEU A 44 15.85 8.98 -0.96
N ARG A 45 17.05 9.41 -1.36
CA ARG A 45 18.27 9.31 -0.55
C ARG A 45 18.12 10.08 0.77
N GLY A 46 17.56 11.29 0.73
CA GLY A 46 17.26 12.08 1.92
C GLY A 46 16.29 11.38 2.87
N GLN A 47 15.23 10.74 2.34
CA GLN A 47 14.28 9.96 3.15
C GLN A 47 14.93 8.72 3.77
N ILE A 48 15.79 7.99 3.05
CA ILE A 48 16.52 6.83 3.59
C ILE A 48 17.46 7.25 4.72
N VAL A 49 18.24 8.33 4.53
CA VAL A 49 19.12 8.88 5.58
C VAL A 49 18.29 9.26 6.80
N ARG A 50 17.18 9.99 6.59
CA ARG A 50 16.31 10.39 7.68
C ARG A 50 15.71 9.21 8.43
N ALA A 51 15.29 8.16 7.74
CA ALA A 51 14.76 6.95 8.39
C ALA A 51 15.82 6.29 9.29
N ARG A 52 17.08 6.20 8.83
CA ARG A 52 18.21 5.66 9.64
C ARG A 52 18.53 6.48 10.88
N GLU A 53 18.22 7.79 10.88
CA GLU A 53 18.33 8.62 12.08
C GLU A 53 17.21 8.37 13.09
N LEU A 54 16.04 7.86 12.63
CA LEU A 54 14.84 7.69 13.43
C LEU A 54 14.65 6.27 13.95
N THR A 55 15.32 5.27 13.35
CA THR A 55 15.15 3.86 13.71
C THR A 55 16.38 3.04 13.37
N ASP A 56 16.71 2.09 14.25
CA ASP A 56 17.67 1.00 13.99
C ASP A 56 16.97 -0.25 13.44
N GLU A 57 15.63 -0.25 13.42
CA GLU A 57 14.80 -1.36 12.94
C GLU A 57 14.73 -1.40 11.40
N PRO A 58 14.46 -2.57 10.80
CA PRO A 58 14.38 -2.68 9.35
C PRO A 58 13.21 -1.88 8.78
N PHE A 59 13.47 -1.16 7.69
CA PHE A 59 12.47 -0.49 6.87
C PHE A 59 12.67 -0.81 5.38
N GLY A 60 11.67 -0.52 4.57
CA GLY A 60 11.69 -0.75 3.13
C GLY A 60 11.44 0.51 2.30
N VAL A 61 11.54 0.33 0.99
CA VAL A 61 11.20 1.33 -0.02
C VAL A 61 10.20 0.75 -1.00
N ASN A 62 9.14 1.49 -1.32
CA ASN A 62 8.20 1.15 -2.38
C ASN A 62 8.55 1.90 -3.66
N ILE A 63 8.69 1.16 -4.76
CA ILE A 63 8.97 1.72 -6.09
C ILE A 63 7.77 1.51 -6.99
N MET A 64 7.17 2.61 -7.47
CA MET A 64 6.14 2.57 -8.50
C MET A 64 6.81 2.45 -9.87
N LEU A 65 6.61 1.32 -10.54
CA LEU A 65 7.33 0.99 -11.78
C LEU A 65 6.86 1.79 -13.00
N MET A 66 5.70 2.44 -12.94
CA MET A 66 5.22 3.39 -13.94
C MET A 66 5.78 4.82 -13.76
N SER A 67 6.51 5.08 -12.66
CA SER A 67 7.13 6.40 -12.44
C SER A 67 8.21 6.67 -13.48
N PRO A 68 8.33 7.91 -14.01
CA PRO A 68 9.45 8.28 -14.86
C PRO A 68 10.81 8.19 -14.16
N PHE A 69 10.82 8.20 -12.82
CA PHE A 69 12.04 8.09 -12.00
C PHE A 69 12.34 6.63 -11.57
N ALA A 70 11.58 5.63 -12.07
CA ALA A 70 11.69 4.24 -11.60
C ALA A 70 13.12 3.69 -11.72
N ASP A 71 13.82 3.95 -12.82
CA ASP A 71 15.20 3.49 -13.03
C ASP A 71 16.16 4.11 -12.02
N GLU A 72 16.04 5.39 -11.80
CA GLU A 72 16.89 6.17 -10.89
C GLU A 72 16.68 5.73 -9.43
N VAL A 73 15.43 5.68 -8.96
CA VAL A 73 15.14 5.26 -7.57
C VAL A 73 15.44 3.79 -7.32
N ALA A 74 15.35 2.93 -8.35
CA ALA A 74 15.75 1.53 -8.26
C ALA A 74 17.26 1.39 -8.01
N GLN A 75 18.06 2.21 -8.67
CA GLN A 75 19.50 2.28 -8.49
C GLN A 75 19.87 2.80 -7.08
N ILE A 76 19.24 3.89 -6.63
CA ILE A 76 19.45 4.47 -5.30
C ILE A 76 19.11 3.46 -4.21
N ALA A 77 17.99 2.75 -4.32
CA ALA A 77 17.62 1.73 -3.34
C ALA A 77 18.67 0.61 -3.23
N ALA A 78 19.30 0.23 -4.35
CA ALA A 78 20.37 -0.75 -4.38
C ALA A 78 21.68 -0.22 -3.77
N GLU A 79 22.09 1.00 -4.13
CA GLU A 79 23.28 1.68 -3.57
C GLU A 79 23.16 1.86 -2.06
N GLU A 80 22.02 2.28 -1.59
CA GLU A 80 21.70 2.46 -0.16
C GLU A 80 21.47 1.14 0.56
N LYS A 81 21.43 0.00 -0.15
CA LYS A 81 21.25 -1.35 0.44
C LYS A 81 20.05 -1.37 1.41
N VAL A 82 18.91 -0.83 0.97
CA VAL A 82 17.69 -0.88 1.77
C VAL A 82 17.30 -2.33 2.07
N LYS A 83 16.70 -2.59 3.22
CA LYS A 83 16.42 -3.97 3.66
C LYS A 83 15.41 -4.68 2.77
N VAL A 84 14.36 -3.95 2.38
CA VAL A 84 13.24 -4.49 1.60
C VAL A 84 12.86 -3.51 0.49
N ILE A 85 12.58 -4.05 -0.70
CA ILE A 85 11.91 -3.32 -1.78
C ILE A 85 10.54 -3.95 -2.01
N THR A 86 9.50 -3.12 -2.00
CA THR A 86 8.19 -3.47 -2.56
C THR A 86 8.00 -2.73 -3.87
N THR A 87 7.18 -3.27 -4.78
CA THR A 87 6.91 -2.61 -6.05
C THR A 87 5.42 -2.63 -6.36
N GLY A 88 4.93 -1.59 -7.01
CA GLY A 88 3.56 -1.51 -7.51
C GLY A 88 3.52 -1.02 -8.95
N ALA A 89 2.36 -1.21 -9.61
CA ALA A 89 2.05 -0.68 -10.93
C ALA A 89 3.12 -1.02 -12.01
N GLY A 90 3.38 -2.31 -12.23
CA GLY A 90 4.27 -2.76 -13.29
C GLY A 90 5.00 -4.07 -13.01
N ASN A 91 5.92 -4.43 -13.92
CA ASN A 91 6.71 -5.66 -13.84
C ASN A 91 8.13 -5.35 -13.33
N PRO A 92 8.54 -5.87 -12.14
CA PRO A 92 9.85 -5.59 -11.55
C PRO A 92 11.00 -6.38 -12.16
N THR A 93 10.74 -7.31 -13.07
CA THR A 93 11.72 -8.32 -13.55
C THR A 93 13.05 -7.69 -14.01
N LYS A 94 13.01 -6.52 -14.66
CA LYS A 94 14.23 -5.86 -15.15
C LYS A 94 15.18 -5.40 -14.03
N TYR A 95 14.67 -5.18 -12.80
CA TYR A 95 15.46 -4.72 -11.67
C TYR A 95 15.87 -5.85 -10.71
N MET A 96 15.29 -7.05 -10.88
CA MET A 96 15.50 -8.15 -9.92
C MET A 96 16.97 -8.46 -9.70
N LYS A 97 17.76 -8.57 -10.80
CA LYS A 97 19.19 -8.84 -10.68
C LYS A 97 19.92 -7.77 -9.87
N LEU A 98 19.64 -6.48 -10.14
CA LEU A 98 20.25 -5.35 -9.41
C LEU A 98 20.00 -5.46 -7.91
N TRP A 99 18.75 -5.67 -7.51
CA TRP A 99 18.37 -5.72 -6.10
C TRP A 99 18.85 -6.99 -5.40
N LYS A 100 18.80 -8.15 -6.09
CA LYS A 100 19.29 -9.41 -5.53
C LYS A 100 20.80 -9.40 -5.34
N ASP A 101 21.57 -8.84 -6.29
CA ASP A 101 23.02 -8.67 -6.17
C ASP A 101 23.39 -7.74 -5.00
N ALA A 102 22.54 -6.76 -4.67
CA ALA A 102 22.69 -5.90 -3.50
C ALA A 102 22.26 -6.55 -2.17
N GLY A 103 21.74 -7.78 -2.19
CA GLY A 103 21.29 -8.53 -1.01
C GLY A 103 19.94 -8.06 -0.46
N ILE A 104 19.12 -7.42 -1.29
CA ILE A 104 17.82 -6.84 -0.91
C ILE A 104 16.72 -7.91 -0.98
N THR A 105 15.82 -7.91 0.00
CA THR A 105 14.58 -8.70 -0.02
C THR A 105 13.56 -8.00 -0.92
N VAL A 106 13.08 -8.69 -1.96
CA VAL A 106 12.16 -8.11 -2.94
C VAL A 106 10.77 -8.72 -2.80
N VAL A 107 9.77 -7.87 -2.54
CA VAL A 107 8.38 -8.27 -2.25
C VAL A 107 7.42 -7.48 -3.14
N PRO A 108 7.19 -7.91 -4.40
CA PRO A 108 6.31 -7.20 -5.33
C PRO A 108 4.82 -7.29 -4.92
N VAL A 109 4.07 -6.23 -5.19
CA VAL A 109 2.61 -6.25 -5.15
C VAL A 109 2.09 -6.91 -6.44
N VAL A 110 1.17 -7.86 -6.28
CA VAL A 110 0.57 -8.63 -7.37
C VAL A 110 -0.95 -8.58 -7.30
N ALA A 111 -1.60 -8.53 -8.45
CA ALA A 111 -3.05 -8.50 -8.59
C ALA A 111 -3.62 -9.79 -9.24
N SER A 112 -2.78 -10.83 -9.45
CA SER A 112 -3.20 -12.10 -10.03
C SER A 112 -2.18 -13.22 -9.77
N CYS A 113 -2.64 -14.48 -9.87
CA CYS A 113 -1.76 -15.67 -9.80
C CYS A 113 -0.72 -15.69 -10.92
N ALA A 114 -1.07 -15.21 -12.12
CA ALA A 114 -0.14 -15.16 -13.25
C ALA A 114 1.04 -14.22 -12.94
N MET A 115 0.75 -13.05 -12.36
CA MET A 115 1.80 -12.11 -11.94
C MET A 115 2.63 -12.67 -10.78
N ALA A 116 1.98 -13.31 -9.78
CA ALA A 116 2.69 -13.94 -8.66
C ALA A 116 3.71 -15.00 -9.14
N LYS A 117 3.29 -15.91 -10.02
CA LYS A 117 4.20 -16.90 -10.63
C LYS A 117 5.33 -16.27 -11.45
N MET A 118 5.04 -15.17 -12.14
CA MET A 118 6.04 -14.47 -12.95
C MET A 118 7.13 -13.86 -12.05
N VAL A 119 6.75 -13.16 -10.99
CA VAL A 119 7.73 -12.51 -10.10
C VAL A 119 8.48 -13.54 -9.24
N GLU A 120 7.85 -14.64 -8.82
CA GLU A 120 8.53 -15.76 -8.17
C GLU A 120 9.65 -16.34 -9.04
N ARG A 121 9.37 -16.64 -10.33
CA ARG A 121 10.38 -17.11 -11.28
C ARG A 121 11.49 -16.09 -11.52
N ALA A 122 11.18 -14.81 -11.37
CA ALA A 122 12.18 -13.74 -11.47
C ALA A 122 13.04 -13.59 -10.22
N GLY A 123 12.74 -14.30 -9.12
CA GLY A 123 13.53 -14.31 -7.88
C GLY A 123 12.97 -13.45 -6.75
N ALA A 124 11.67 -13.13 -6.75
CA ALA A 124 11.02 -12.49 -5.62
C ALA A 124 11.10 -13.38 -4.36
N ASP A 125 11.28 -12.77 -3.19
CA ASP A 125 11.41 -13.48 -1.92
C ASP A 125 10.04 -13.71 -1.24
N ALA A 126 9.05 -12.88 -1.56
CA ALA A 126 7.67 -12.97 -1.15
C ALA A 126 6.80 -12.17 -2.13
N VAL A 127 5.48 -12.24 -2.00
CA VAL A 127 4.55 -11.38 -2.77
C VAL A 127 3.49 -10.77 -1.85
N ILE A 128 2.99 -9.59 -2.23
CA ILE A 128 1.84 -8.95 -1.62
C ILE A 128 0.65 -9.10 -2.58
N ALA A 129 -0.31 -9.95 -2.23
CA ALA A 129 -1.56 -10.15 -2.98
C ALA A 129 -2.55 -9.04 -2.59
N GLU A 130 -2.74 -8.06 -3.47
CA GLU A 130 -3.55 -6.87 -3.19
C GLU A 130 -4.91 -6.91 -3.87
N GLY A 131 -5.98 -7.02 -3.06
CA GLY A 131 -7.36 -7.04 -3.52
C GLY A 131 -7.90 -5.66 -3.90
N GLN A 132 -8.99 -5.66 -4.69
CA GLN A 132 -9.62 -4.44 -5.18
C GLN A 132 -10.23 -3.56 -4.08
N GLU A 133 -10.32 -4.03 -2.84
CA GLU A 133 -10.79 -3.26 -1.68
C GLU A 133 -9.76 -2.21 -1.24
N SER A 134 -8.52 -2.29 -1.74
CA SER A 134 -7.47 -1.33 -1.41
C SER A 134 -7.75 0.08 -1.93
N GLY A 135 -7.01 1.05 -1.42
CA GLY A 135 -6.98 2.42 -1.93
C GLY A 135 -5.90 2.63 -2.99
N GLY A 136 -6.04 3.66 -3.80
CA GLY A 136 -5.13 3.91 -4.92
C GLY A 136 -5.39 2.99 -6.10
N HIS A 137 -4.33 2.62 -6.82
CA HIS A 137 -4.44 1.72 -7.97
C HIS A 137 -4.89 0.33 -7.53
N ILE A 138 -5.90 -0.21 -8.19
CA ILE A 138 -6.50 -1.50 -7.83
C ILE A 138 -6.61 -2.44 -9.03
N GLY A 139 -6.50 -3.75 -8.73
CA GLY A 139 -6.90 -4.81 -9.65
C GLY A 139 -8.41 -5.06 -9.64
N GLU A 140 -8.82 -6.24 -10.09
CA GLU A 140 -10.24 -6.61 -10.21
C GLU A 140 -10.69 -7.66 -9.18
N LEU A 141 -9.75 -8.45 -8.64
CA LEU A 141 -10.07 -9.52 -7.69
C LEU A 141 -10.21 -8.99 -6.27
N CYS A 142 -11.21 -9.49 -5.54
CA CYS A 142 -11.36 -9.24 -4.12
C CYS A 142 -10.34 -10.05 -3.31
N THR A 143 -9.92 -9.53 -2.17
CA THR A 143 -8.93 -10.15 -1.26
C THR A 143 -9.33 -11.57 -0.85
N MET A 144 -10.60 -11.78 -0.47
CA MET A 144 -11.14 -13.09 -0.07
C MET A 144 -10.97 -14.17 -1.16
N ALA A 145 -11.11 -13.80 -2.43
CA ALA A 145 -10.97 -14.73 -3.55
C ALA A 145 -9.51 -14.86 -4.04
N MET A 146 -8.73 -13.79 -3.95
CA MET A 146 -7.39 -13.74 -4.54
C MET A 146 -6.33 -14.38 -3.64
N VAL A 147 -6.35 -14.09 -2.34
CA VAL A 147 -5.31 -14.55 -1.42
C VAL A 147 -5.12 -16.07 -1.44
N PRO A 148 -6.18 -16.91 -1.31
CA PRO A 148 -6.00 -18.37 -1.35
C PRO A 148 -5.50 -18.85 -2.70
N GLN A 149 -5.98 -18.26 -3.81
CA GLN A 149 -5.50 -18.62 -5.15
C GLN A 149 -4.02 -18.30 -5.35
N VAL A 150 -3.54 -17.16 -4.83
CA VAL A 150 -2.12 -16.80 -4.90
C VAL A 150 -1.30 -17.70 -3.97
N ALA A 151 -1.78 -17.96 -2.75
CA ALA A 151 -1.10 -18.84 -1.79
C ALA A 151 -0.92 -20.27 -2.34
N ASP A 152 -1.91 -20.80 -3.05
CA ASP A 152 -1.84 -22.11 -3.72
C ASP A 152 -0.95 -22.09 -4.99
N ALA A 153 -0.73 -20.90 -5.56
CA ALA A 153 -0.07 -20.77 -6.87
C ALA A 153 1.45 -20.62 -6.81
N VAL A 154 2.00 -20.19 -5.66
CA VAL A 154 3.44 -19.91 -5.45
C VAL A 154 3.99 -20.64 -4.23
N SER A 155 5.29 -20.83 -4.18
CA SER A 155 5.99 -21.46 -3.04
C SER A 155 6.60 -20.44 -2.05
N ILE A 156 6.66 -19.18 -2.44
CA ILE A 156 7.17 -18.09 -1.62
C ILE A 156 6.07 -17.51 -0.72
N PRO A 157 6.44 -16.88 0.42
CA PRO A 157 5.47 -16.26 1.33
C PRO A 157 4.53 -15.27 0.64
N VAL A 158 3.25 -15.29 1.03
CA VAL A 158 2.21 -14.36 0.54
C VAL A 158 1.76 -13.47 1.69
N LEU A 159 1.73 -12.16 1.46
CA LEU A 159 1.09 -11.18 2.33
C LEU A 159 -0.24 -10.78 1.69
N ALA A 160 -1.29 -10.68 2.50
CA ALA A 160 -2.58 -10.16 2.04
C ALA A 160 -2.64 -8.63 2.17
N ALA A 161 -3.21 -7.96 1.18
CA ALA A 161 -3.43 -6.51 1.20
C ALA A 161 -4.80 -6.15 0.61
N GLY A 162 -5.36 -5.03 1.06
CA GLY A 162 -6.72 -4.62 0.68
C GLY A 162 -7.79 -5.26 1.57
N GLY A 163 -8.74 -4.48 2.03
CA GLY A 163 -9.83 -4.98 2.86
C GLY A 163 -9.48 -5.28 4.33
N ILE A 164 -8.31 -4.92 4.81
CA ILE A 164 -7.81 -5.24 6.16
C ILE A 164 -7.70 -3.96 6.99
N ALA A 165 -8.44 -3.89 8.12
CA ALA A 165 -8.47 -2.72 9.00
C ALA A 165 -8.05 -3.03 10.44
N ASP A 166 -8.36 -4.23 10.91
CA ASP A 166 -8.28 -4.66 12.30
C ASP A 166 -7.89 -6.13 12.41
N GLY A 167 -7.89 -6.69 13.62
CA GLY A 167 -7.51 -8.07 13.88
C GLY A 167 -8.39 -9.11 13.21
N ARG A 168 -9.66 -8.78 12.92
CA ARG A 168 -10.57 -9.66 12.17
C ARG A 168 -10.05 -9.90 10.75
N GLY A 169 -9.63 -8.81 10.09
CA GLY A 169 -9.05 -8.89 8.75
C GLY A 169 -7.71 -9.62 8.72
N VAL A 170 -6.87 -9.42 9.76
CA VAL A 170 -5.60 -10.14 9.91
C VAL A 170 -5.86 -11.64 10.12
N ALA A 171 -6.70 -12.03 11.08
CA ALA A 171 -7.03 -13.43 11.34
C ALA A 171 -7.60 -14.12 10.09
N ALA A 172 -8.52 -13.47 9.38
CA ALA A 172 -9.06 -13.98 8.11
C ALA A 172 -7.96 -14.17 7.05
N SER A 173 -7.02 -13.24 6.93
CA SER A 173 -5.91 -13.34 5.98
C SER A 173 -5.02 -14.56 6.24
N PHE A 174 -4.71 -14.84 7.50
CA PHE A 174 -3.96 -16.04 7.88
C PHE A 174 -4.74 -17.32 7.57
N MET A 175 -6.05 -17.35 7.82
CA MET A 175 -6.92 -18.48 7.45
C MET A 175 -7.01 -18.70 5.93
N LEU A 176 -6.83 -17.66 5.13
CA LEU A 176 -6.75 -17.74 3.66
C LEU A 176 -5.37 -18.17 3.15
N GLY A 177 -4.39 -18.41 4.02
CA GLY A 177 -3.06 -18.90 3.66
C GLY A 177 -1.99 -17.80 3.56
N ALA A 178 -2.31 -16.55 3.89
CA ALA A 178 -1.28 -15.50 4.00
C ALA A 178 -0.40 -15.71 5.23
N LEU A 179 0.88 -15.31 5.14
CA LEU A 179 1.85 -15.33 6.24
C LEU A 179 2.12 -13.94 6.83
N GLY A 180 1.41 -12.93 6.36
CA GLY A 180 1.48 -11.56 6.83
C GLY A 180 0.46 -10.70 6.09
N VAL A 181 0.44 -9.41 6.44
CA VAL A 181 -0.50 -8.45 5.86
C VAL A 181 0.20 -7.15 5.47
N GLN A 182 -0.38 -6.42 4.50
CA GLN A 182 -0.02 -5.04 4.22
C GLN A 182 -1.25 -4.15 4.37
N LEU A 183 -1.11 -3.07 5.13
CA LEU A 183 -2.17 -2.09 5.37
C LEU A 183 -1.72 -0.70 4.90
N GLY A 184 -2.61 0.01 4.18
CA GLY A 184 -2.40 1.41 3.80
C GLY A 184 -3.31 2.33 4.61
N THR A 185 -4.61 2.27 4.34
CA THR A 185 -5.63 3.20 4.87
C THR A 185 -5.64 3.30 6.40
N ARG A 186 -5.38 2.21 7.12
CA ARG A 186 -5.31 2.23 8.58
C ARG A 186 -4.17 3.13 9.09
N PHE A 187 -3.03 3.16 8.37
CA PHE A 187 -1.89 4.01 8.71
C PHE A 187 -2.01 5.46 8.22
N LEU A 188 -2.99 5.79 7.34
CA LEU A 188 -3.27 7.19 6.98
C LEU A 188 -3.60 8.05 8.20
N VAL A 189 -4.27 7.46 9.19
CA VAL A 189 -4.65 8.14 10.43
C VAL A 189 -3.69 7.87 11.60
N ALA A 190 -2.51 7.31 11.32
CA ALA A 190 -1.45 7.26 12.32
C ALA A 190 -1.01 8.67 12.71
N ARG A 191 -0.69 8.91 13.99
CA ARG A 191 -0.24 10.23 14.46
C ARG A 191 1.02 10.69 13.73
N GLU A 192 1.92 9.75 13.44
CA GLU A 192 3.19 9.99 12.75
C GLU A 192 3.07 10.16 11.24
N CYS A 193 1.88 9.87 10.67
CA CYS A 193 1.61 10.11 9.26
C CYS A 193 1.50 11.61 9.00
N GLY A 194 2.38 12.15 8.15
CA GLY A 194 2.46 13.56 7.81
C GLY A 194 1.39 14.06 6.83
N VAL A 195 0.42 13.24 6.45
CA VAL A 195 -0.69 13.66 5.58
C VAL A 195 -1.51 14.77 6.25
N HIS A 196 -1.98 15.73 5.44
CA HIS A 196 -2.77 16.86 5.95
C HIS A 196 -3.98 16.41 6.77
N GLN A 197 -4.29 17.11 7.89
CA GLN A 197 -5.37 16.72 8.81
C GLN A 197 -6.73 16.57 8.13
N ASN A 198 -7.06 17.44 7.16
CA ASN A 198 -8.30 17.30 6.37
C ASN A 198 -8.43 15.94 5.67
N TYR A 199 -7.31 15.32 5.32
CA TYR A 199 -7.32 13.95 4.74
C TYR A 199 -7.65 12.92 5.81
N LYS A 200 -7.00 13.00 6.98
CA LYS A 200 -7.30 12.13 8.13
C LYS A 200 -8.76 12.25 8.54
N ASP A 201 -9.25 13.47 8.66
CA ASP A 201 -10.66 13.76 9.02
C ASP A 201 -11.65 13.15 8.02
N ALA A 202 -11.33 13.22 6.72
CA ALA A 202 -12.16 12.60 5.69
C ALA A 202 -12.17 11.06 5.77
N VAL A 203 -11.05 10.43 6.16
CA VAL A 203 -10.98 8.98 6.40
C VAL A 203 -11.79 8.62 7.64
N LEU A 204 -11.62 9.36 8.75
CA LEU A 204 -12.33 9.12 10.02
C LEU A 204 -13.85 9.35 9.92
N ALA A 205 -14.28 10.22 9.01
CA ALA A 205 -15.70 10.47 8.74
C ALA A 205 -16.32 9.49 7.72
N ALA A 206 -15.51 8.59 7.14
CA ALA A 206 -15.99 7.68 6.10
C ALA A 206 -16.90 6.58 6.68
N GLY A 207 -17.99 6.28 5.98
CA GLY A 207 -18.83 5.10 6.23
C GLY A 207 -18.54 3.98 5.23
N ASP A 208 -19.35 2.95 5.27
CA ASP A 208 -19.22 1.72 4.47
C ASP A 208 -19.25 1.94 2.95
N ILE A 209 -20.04 2.89 2.47
CA ILE A 209 -20.19 3.23 1.04
C ILE A 209 -19.45 4.50 0.63
N SER A 210 -18.52 5.01 1.43
CA SER A 210 -17.87 6.31 1.18
C SER A 210 -16.83 6.28 0.07
N THR A 211 -16.43 5.12 -0.43
CA THR A 211 -15.44 5.04 -1.53
C THR A 211 -16.08 4.83 -2.90
N VAL A 212 -15.34 5.21 -3.93
CA VAL A 212 -15.69 5.03 -5.34
C VAL A 212 -14.44 4.74 -6.16
N THR A 213 -14.59 4.06 -7.28
CA THR A 213 -13.51 3.85 -8.25
C THR A 213 -13.64 4.82 -9.41
N THR A 214 -12.50 5.32 -9.89
CA THR A 214 -12.33 6.20 -11.06
C THR A 214 -11.30 5.58 -12.00
N GLY A 215 -11.24 6.02 -13.26
CA GLY A 215 -10.24 5.57 -14.23
C GLY A 215 -10.51 4.18 -14.82
N ARG A 216 -11.76 3.68 -14.79
CA ARG A 216 -12.11 2.34 -15.31
C ARG A 216 -12.28 2.31 -16.82
N ARG A 217 -12.80 3.38 -17.43
CA ARG A 217 -13.22 3.38 -18.83
C ARG A 217 -12.12 3.05 -19.81
N PHE A 218 -10.92 3.57 -19.56
CA PHE A 218 -9.77 3.44 -20.47
C PHE A 218 -8.75 2.39 -20.03
N GLY A 219 -8.97 1.75 -18.86
CA GLY A 219 -8.07 0.74 -18.30
C GLY A 219 -6.76 1.32 -17.74
N GLY A 220 -6.02 0.48 -17.02
CA GLY A 220 -4.65 0.77 -16.58
C GLY A 220 -4.47 1.70 -15.37
N ASN A 221 -5.46 2.55 -15.07
CA ASN A 221 -5.37 3.55 -14.00
C ASN A 221 -6.60 3.55 -13.07
N THR A 222 -7.23 2.40 -12.88
CA THR A 222 -8.37 2.30 -11.94
C THR A 222 -7.92 2.56 -10.51
N CYS A 223 -8.43 3.63 -9.91
CA CYS A 223 -8.09 4.02 -8.55
C CYS A 223 -9.33 4.06 -7.65
N ARG A 224 -9.17 3.64 -6.38
CA ARG A 224 -10.20 3.81 -5.34
C ARG A 224 -9.86 4.99 -4.45
N GLN A 225 -10.87 5.80 -4.17
CA GLN A 225 -10.78 7.01 -3.37
C GLN A 225 -12.09 7.34 -2.65
N ILE A 226 -12.07 8.26 -1.67
CA ILE A 226 -13.28 8.79 -1.03
C ILE A 226 -14.10 9.59 -2.05
N LYS A 227 -15.42 9.46 -1.95
CA LYS A 227 -16.38 10.26 -2.72
C LYS A 227 -16.33 11.73 -2.29
N ASN A 228 -15.94 12.61 -3.19
CA ASN A 228 -15.92 14.05 -2.99
C ASN A 228 -16.30 14.79 -4.28
N THR A 229 -16.09 16.09 -4.34
CA THR A 229 -16.34 16.87 -5.57
C THR A 229 -15.43 16.44 -6.70
N PHE A 230 -14.14 16.19 -6.41
CA PHE A 230 -13.17 15.72 -7.40
C PHE A 230 -13.60 14.40 -8.03
N SER A 231 -13.89 13.37 -7.23
CA SER A 231 -14.25 12.05 -7.76
C SER A 231 -15.53 12.07 -8.59
N ARG A 232 -16.53 12.89 -8.19
CA ARG A 232 -17.77 13.07 -8.99
C ARG A 232 -17.49 13.73 -10.33
N ASN A 233 -16.69 14.79 -10.35
CA ASN A 233 -16.30 15.46 -11.58
C ASN A 233 -15.46 14.56 -12.47
N PHE A 234 -14.52 13.82 -11.88
CA PHE A 234 -13.69 12.85 -12.60
C PHE A 234 -14.56 11.82 -13.34
N ILE A 235 -15.51 11.19 -12.65
CA ILE A 235 -16.43 10.21 -13.26
C ILE A 235 -17.28 10.86 -14.36
N LYS A 236 -17.80 12.06 -14.15
CA LYS A 236 -18.57 12.79 -15.15
C LYS A 236 -17.74 12.99 -16.44
N GLU A 237 -16.52 13.47 -16.30
CA GLU A 237 -15.62 13.70 -17.44
C GLU A 237 -15.16 12.37 -18.08
N GLU A 238 -14.82 11.37 -17.28
CA GLU A 238 -14.41 10.03 -17.74
C GLU A 238 -15.45 9.40 -18.67
N TYR A 239 -16.74 9.59 -18.40
CA TYR A 239 -17.84 9.04 -19.18
C TYR A 239 -18.47 10.02 -20.14
N SER A 240 -17.89 11.22 -20.35
CA SER A 240 -18.35 12.14 -21.37
C SER A 240 -18.11 11.60 -22.79
N PRO A 241 -18.90 12.01 -23.79
CA PRO A 241 -18.69 11.58 -25.18
C PRO A 241 -17.32 11.96 -25.73
N GLU A 242 -16.75 13.08 -25.27
CA GLU A 242 -15.47 13.63 -25.75
C GLU A 242 -14.26 13.11 -24.98
N ALA A 243 -14.46 12.28 -23.94
CA ALA A 243 -13.36 11.78 -23.10
C ALA A 243 -12.40 10.89 -23.89
N THR A 244 -11.11 11.13 -23.68
CA THR A 244 -10.00 10.31 -24.16
C THR A 244 -9.18 9.80 -22.98
N ALA A 245 -8.39 8.75 -23.17
CA ALA A 245 -7.48 8.25 -22.13
C ALA A 245 -6.55 9.36 -21.62
N GLU A 246 -6.07 10.22 -22.54
CA GLU A 246 -5.17 11.32 -22.25
C GLU A 246 -5.87 12.44 -21.43
N SER A 247 -7.07 12.87 -21.84
CA SER A 247 -7.82 13.89 -21.11
C SER A 247 -8.16 13.43 -19.69
N VAL A 248 -8.53 12.16 -19.50
CA VAL A 248 -8.82 11.58 -18.20
C VAL A 248 -7.57 11.45 -17.33
N ALA A 249 -6.43 11.06 -17.90
CA ALA A 249 -5.16 11.02 -17.17
C ALA A 249 -4.75 12.41 -16.64
N MET A 250 -4.98 13.45 -17.43
CA MET A 250 -4.70 14.84 -17.04
C MET A 250 -5.55 15.31 -15.84
N LEU A 251 -6.79 14.84 -15.71
CA LEU A 251 -7.63 15.16 -14.54
C LEU A 251 -7.02 14.65 -13.23
N GLY A 252 -6.38 13.49 -13.28
CA GLY A 252 -5.72 12.88 -12.13
C GLY A 252 -4.40 13.55 -11.72
N ALA A 253 -3.78 14.29 -12.65
CA ALA A 253 -2.46 14.87 -12.44
C ALA A 253 -2.43 15.83 -11.24
N GLY A 254 -1.55 15.54 -10.26
CA GLY A 254 -1.38 16.33 -9.04
C GLY A 254 -2.56 16.28 -8.05
N ALA A 255 -3.65 15.57 -8.36
CA ALA A 255 -4.84 15.55 -7.49
C ALA A 255 -4.56 14.91 -6.12
N LEU A 256 -3.73 13.87 -6.06
CA LEU A 256 -3.33 13.25 -4.79
C LEU A 256 -2.48 14.22 -3.95
N ARG A 257 -1.51 14.90 -4.57
CA ARG A 257 -0.69 15.88 -3.87
C ARG A 257 -1.54 17.01 -3.27
N ARG A 258 -2.50 17.53 -4.04
CA ARG A 258 -3.45 18.54 -3.53
C ARG A 258 -4.19 18.09 -2.27
N ALA A 259 -4.61 16.83 -2.21
CA ALA A 259 -5.27 16.30 -1.01
C ALA A 259 -4.28 16.05 0.13
N ALA A 260 -3.17 15.37 -0.14
CA ALA A 260 -2.25 14.87 0.87
C ALA A 260 -1.39 15.98 1.50
N VAL A 261 -0.94 16.93 0.67
CA VAL A 261 0.00 17.99 1.08
C VAL A 261 -0.72 19.32 1.30
N ASP A 262 -1.55 19.73 0.33
CA ASP A 262 -2.19 21.05 0.38
C ASP A 262 -3.52 21.03 1.16
N GLY A 263 -4.03 19.83 1.54
CA GLY A 263 -5.23 19.65 2.37
C GLY A 263 -6.56 19.93 1.66
N ASP A 264 -6.58 20.00 0.32
CA ASP A 264 -7.81 20.19 -0.44
C ASP A 264 -8.59 18.88 -0.55
N ALA A 265 -9.31 18.55 0.51
CA ALA A 265 -10.17 17.36 0.57
C ALA A 265 -11.37 17.42 -0.40
N LYS A 266 -11.71 18.60 -0.94
CA LYS A 266 -12.84 18.78 -1.86
C LYS A 266 -12.46 18.49 -3.31
N ASN A 267 -11.32 19.03 -3.77
CA ASN A 267 -10.91 18.99 -5.17
C ASN A 267 -9.64 18.13 -5.38
N GLY A 268 -9.10 17.54 -4.33
CA GLY A 268 -8.02 16.57 -4.37
C GLY A 268 -8.52 15.13 -4.36
N SER A 269 -7.65 14.18 -4.75
CA SER A 269 -7.92 12.75 -4.71
C SER A 269 -7.56 12.19 -3.33
N LEU A 270 -8.56 11.69 -2.60
CA LEU A 270 -8.39 11.09 -1.27
C LEU A 270 -8.32 9.57 -1.41
N LEU A 271 -7.17 9.03 -1.83
CA LEU A 271 -6.99 7.59 -2.04
C LEU A 271 -7.11 6.83 -0.72
N CYS A 272 -8.11 5.96 -0.60
CA CYS A 272 -8.26 5.05 0.54
C CYS A 272 -9.08 3.82 0.16
N GLY A 273 -8.91 2.74 0.91
CA GLY A 273 -9.62 1.49 0.71
C GLY A 273 -11.04 1.50 1.29
N GLN A 274 -11.80 0.46 0.97
CA GLN A 274 -13.17 0.27 1.46
C GLN A 274 -13.27 0.17 2.97
N ILE A 275 -12.18 -0.23 3.63
CA ILE A 275 -12.13 -0.33 5.09
C ILE A 275 -12.12 1.03 5.81
N ALA A 276 -12.15 2.14 5.08
CA ALA A 276 -12.20 3.47 5.70
C ALA A 276 -13.36 3.57 6.73
N GLY A 277 -14.51 2.93 6.44
CA GLY A 277 -15.64 2.87 7.37
C GLY A 277 -15.39 2.10 8.68
N LEU A 278 -14.26 1.39 8.80
CA LEU A 278 -13.81 0.71 10.03
C LEU A 278 -12.75 1.53 10.79
N VAL A 279 -12.25 2.60 10.19
CA VAL A 279 -11.18 3.45 10.75
C VAL A 279 -11.82 4.63 11.48
N ASN A 280 -11.85 4.61 12.80
CA ASN A 280 -12.64 5.53 13.63
C ASN A 280 -11.84 6.31 14.66
N LYS A 281 -10.52 6.14 14.73
CA LYS A 281 -9.65 6.84 15.69
C LYS A 281 -8.23 7.01 15.16
N GLU A 282 -7.59 8.10 15.59
CA GLU A 282 -6.15 8.30 15.43
C GLU A 282 -5.41 7.59 16.58
N GLN A 283 -4.32 6.92 16.23
CA GLN A 283 -3.43 6.21 17.16
C GLN A 283 -2.00 6.36 16.67
N SER A 284 -1.00 6.06 17.50
CA SER A 284 0.36 5.86 17.00
C SER A 284 0.47 4.59 16.16
N ALA A 285 1.47 4.51 15.30
CA ALA A 285 1.72 3.32 14.51
C ALA A 285 1.92 2.07 15.39
N ALA A 286 2.59 2.21 16.52
CA ALA A 286 2.79 1.13 17.48
C ALA A 286 1.47 0.66 18.10
N GLU A 287 0.60 1.59 18.57
CA GLU A 287 -0.73 1.26 19.13
C GLU A 287 -1.60 0.55 18.07
N ILE A 288 -1.54 0.97 16.81
CA ILE A 288 -2.28 0.32 15.71
C ILE A 288 -1.83 -1.13 15.56
N ILE A 289 -0.52 -1.38 15.52
CA ILE A 289 0.04 -2.72 15.30
C ILE A 289 -0.30 -3.63 16.50
N GLU A 290 -0.08 -3.15 17.72
CA GLU A 290 -0.34 -3.93 18.93
C GLU A 290 -1.82 -4.30 19.06
N GLU A 291 -2.74 -3.36 18.86
CA GLU A 291 -4.18 -3.59 18.90
C GLU A 291 -4.62 -4.64 17.88
N ILE A 292 -4.19 -4.48 16.61
CA ILE A 292 -4.56 -5.39 15.51
C ILE A 292 -4.08 -6.82 15.79
N PHE A 293 -2.83 -7.01 16.24
CA PHE A 293 -2.32 -8.35 16.47
C PHE A 293 -2.83 -8.97 17.76
N SER A 294 -3.06 -8.18 18.81
CA SER A 294 -3.73 -8.67 20.04
C SER A 294 -5.13 -9.20 19.74
N GLU A 295 -5.94 -8.44 18.96
CA GLU A 295 -7.27 -8.87 18.54
C GLU A 295 -7.21 -10.12 17.64
N ALA A 296 -6.29 -10.15 16.67
CA ALA A 296 -6.13 -11.30 15.77
C ALA A 296 -5.75 -12.58 16.52
N GLU A 297 -4.84 -12.50 17.48
CA GLU A 297 -4.45 -13.63 18.31
C GLU A 297 -5.62 -14.16 19.17
N GLU A 298 -6.42 -13.28 19.75
CA GLU A 298 -7.60 -13.67 20.52
C GLU A 298 -8.61 -14.42 19.64
N LEU A 299 -8.90 -13.90 18.46
CA LEU A 299 -9.79 -14.53 17.50
C LEU A 299 -9.31 -15.92 17.05
N LEU A 300 -8.02 -16.04 16.73
CA LEU A 300 -7.44 -17.31 16.27
C LEU A 300 -7.43 -18.37 17.37
N ARG A 301 -7.24 -18.00 18.64
CA ARG A 301 -7.28 -18.92 19.79
C ARG A 301 -8.69 -19.39 20.11
N GLY A 302 -9.70 -18.53 19.92
CA GLY A 302 -11.09 -18.75 20.32
C GLY A 302 -11.99 -19.34 19.24
N THR A 303 -11.50 -19.57 18.02
CA THR A 303 -12.36 -20.01 16.92
C THR A 303 -12.80 -21.47 17.06
N LYS A 304 -14.12 -21.69 17.22
CA LYS A 304 -14.78 -23.02 17.20
C LYS A 304 -15.99 -22.95 16.26
N PHE A 305 -16.29 -24.06 15.58
CA PHE A 305 -17.47 -24.15 14.69
C PHE A 305 -18.74 -24.57 15.43
N ALA A 306 -18.62 -25.33 16.47
CA ALA A 306 -19.70 -25.74 17.37
C ALA A 306 -19.13 -26.29 18.68
N ASP A 307 -19.93 -26.23 19.75
CA ASP A 307 -19.73 -27.04 20.97
C ASP A 307 -20.37 -28.41 20.80
#